data_d1d6641d54f6e2ae7b34bb8569d5b0f5
#
_entry.id   d1d6641d54f6e2ae7b34bb8569d5b0f5
#
_cell.length_a   1.000
_cell.length_b   1.000
_cell.length_c   1.000
_cell.angle_alpha   90.00
_cell.angle_beta   90.00
_cell.angle_gamma   90.00
#
_symmetry.space_group_name_H-M   'P 1'
#
loop_
_entity.id
_entity.type
_entity.pdbx_description
1 polymer ?
#
loop_
_entity_poly.entity_id
_entity_poly.type
_entity_poly.pdbx_seq_one_letter_code
_entity_poly.pdbx_strand_id
1 'polypeptide(L)' 'MTDEIKQWEYRVQTIGSVFGTKDENIEATLDAWGLEGWETINVYTPYGSGKITIVAKRPLTERARRMRSLPST' A
#
# COMPACT_ATOMS: atom_id res chain seq x y z
N MET A 1 -3.96 -17.11 28.19
CA MET A 1 -4.37 -16.32 27.03
C MET A 1 -3.13 -15.90 26.25
N THR A 2 -3.10 -16.23 25.00
CA THR A 2 -1.99 -15.87 24.14
C THR A 2 -2.19 -14.45 23.66
N ASP A 3 -1.19 -13.61 23.89
CA ASP A 3 -1.22 -12.28 23.33
C ASP A 3 -0.84 -12.38 21.86
N GLU A 4 -1.84 -12.33 21.01
CA GLU A 4 -1.59 -12.35 19.59
C GLU A 4 -1.09 -10.98 19.13
N ILE A 5 0.10 -11.00 18.57
CA ILE A 5 0.65 -9.79 17.95
C ILE A 5 0.05 -9.67 16.58
N LYS A 6 -0.70 -8.60 16.36
CA LYS A 6 -1.27 -8.33 15.06
C LYS A 6 -0.14 -7.95 14.10
N GLN A 7 -0.07 -8.65 12.99
CA GLN A 7 0.93 -8.38 11.97
C GLN A 7 0.32 -7.65 10.80
N TRP A 8 1.13 -6.84 10.14
CA TRP A 8 0.70 -5.99 9.04
C TRP A 8 1.57 -6.24 7.83
N GLU A 9 0.99 -6.07 6.66
CA GLU A 9 1.78 -5.95 5.45
C GLU A 9 1.64 -4.53 4.91
N TYR A 10 2.68 -4.07 4.23
CA TYR A 10 2.76 -2.70 3.77
C TYR A 10 2.94 -2.65 2.27
N ARG A 11 2.46 -1.56 1.70
CA ARG A 11 2.58 -1.32 0.28
C ARG A 11 2.99 0.13 0.06
N VAL A 12 3.98 0.33 -0.79
CA VAL A 12 4.46 1.66 -1.15
C VAL A 12 4.51 1.74 -2.67
N GLN A 13 3.88 2.74 -3.23
CA GLN A 13 3.87 2.91 -4.67
C GLN A 13 3.87 4.38 -5.03
N THR A 14 4.66 4.71 -6.04
CA THR A 14 4.72 6.06 -6.58
C THR A 14 3.98 6.08 -7.91
N ILE A 15 3.08 7.05 -8.06
CA ILE A 15 2.27 7.21 -9.28
C ILE A 15 2.48 8.61 -9.83
N GLY A 16 2.12 8.80 -11.10
CA GLY A 16 2.22 10.08 -11.78
C GLY A 16 3.48 10.21 -12.61
N SER A 17 3.74 11.43 -13.03
CA SER A 17 4.88 11.74 -13.88
C SER A 17 5.47 13.09 -13.47
N VAL A 18 6.54 13.50 -14.15
CA VAL A 18 7.14 14.81 -13.90
C VAL A 18 6.19 15.97 -14.21
N PHE A 19 5.12 15.70 -14.96
CA PHE A 19 4.11 16.70 -15.29
C PHE A 19 2.98 16.77 -14.26
N GLY A 20 3.05 15.96 -13.21
CA GLY A 20 2.08 15.97 -12.13
C GLY A 20 1.27 14.69 -12.04
N THR A 21 0.34 14.69 -11.09
CA THR A 21 -0.57 13.58 -10.85
C THR A 21 -1.98 14.15 -10.73
N LYS A 22 -2.89 13.62 -11.52
CA LYS A 22 -4.28 14.09 -11.49
C LYS A 22 -5.02 13.48 -10.31
N ASP A 23 -5.93 14.25 -9.71
CA ASP A 23 -6.73 13.79 -8.59
C ASP A 23 -7.50 12.51 -8.91
N GLU A 24 -8.02 12.39 -10.13
CA GLU A 24 -8.75 11.20 -10.55
C GLU A 24 -7.88 9.95 -10.50
N ASN A 25 -6.61 10.09 -10.83
CA ASN A 25 -5.68 8.95 -10.80
C ASN A 25 -5.35 8.55 -9.36
N ILE A 26 -5.22 9.53 -8.47
CA ILE A 26 -4.99 9.27 -7.06
C ILE A 26 -6.19 8.55 -6.47
N GLU A 27 -7.39 9.08 -6.73
CA GLU A 27 -8.62 8.49 -6.23
C GLU A 27 -8.83 7.07 -6.73
N ALA A 28 -8.59 6.84 -8.03
CA ALA A 28 -8.73 5.51 -8.61
C ALA A 28 -7.78 4.50 -7.96
N THR A 29 -6.55 4.93 -7.68
CA THR A 29 -5.56 4.07 -7.02
C THR A 29 -6.00 3.75 -5.60
N LEU A 30 -6.43 4.77 -4.85
CA LEU A 30 -6.88 4.58 -3.46
C LEU A 30 -8.12 3.69 -3.40
N ASP A 31 -9.07 3.87 -4.31
CA ASP A 31 -10.27 3.05 -4.36
C ASP A 31 -9.93 1.58 -4.66
N ALA A 32 -9.06 1.35 -5.64
CA ALA A 32 -8.63 0.00 -5.98
C ALA A 32 -7.95 -0.69 -4.79
N TRP A 33 -7.08 0.03 -4.11
CA TRP A 33 -6.39 -0.50 -2.92
C TRP A 33 -7.37 -0.75 -1.78
N GLY A 34 -8.33 0.16 -1.58
CA GLY A 34 -9.36 -0.01 -0.55
C GLY A 34 -10.17 -1.28 -0.73
N LEU A 35 -10.51 -1.60 -1.99
CA LEU A 35 -11.24 -2.83 -2.30
C LEU A 35 -10.43 -4.08 -1.98
N GLU A 36 -9.11 -3.98 -1.94
CA GLU A 36 -8.22 -5.07 -1.57
C GLU A 36 -7.90 -5.07 -0.07
N GLY A 37 -8.52 -4.19 0.70
CA GLY A 37 -8.33 -4.12 2.14
C GLY A 37 -7.19 -3.22 2.61
N TRP A 38 -6.58 -2.46 1.70
CA TRP A 38 -5.50 -1.57 2.07
C TRP A 38 -6.02 -0.29 2.70
N GLU A 39 -5.38 0.12 3.78
CA GLU A 39 -5.63 1.40 4.44
C GLU A 39 -4.46 2.34 4.16
N THR A 40 -4.74 3.48 3.58
CA THR A 40 -3.72 4.48 3.29
C THR A 40 -3.29 5.15 4.59
N ILE A 41 -2.00 5.14 4.86
CA ILE A 41 -1.44 5.75 6.07
C ILE A 41 -0.66 7.02 5.79
N ASN A 42 -0.21 7.21 4.57
CA ASN A 42 0.49 8.42 4.19
C ASN A 42 0.50 8.61 2.68
N VAL A 43 0.53 9.87 2.26
CA VAL A 43 0.67 10.26 0.86
C VAL A 43 1.62 11.46 0.84
N TYR A 44 2.66 11.40 0.04
CA TYR A 44 3.59 12.51 -0.05
C TYR A 44 4.17 12.66 -1.45
N THR A 45 4.75 13.82 -1.70
CA THR A 45 5.39 14.14 -2.98
C THR A 45 6.91 14.03 -2.81
N PRO A 46 7.54 12.98 -3.39
CA PRO A 46 8.98 12.83 -3.22
C PRO A 46 9.75 13.95 -3.96
N TYR A 47 10.64 14.59 -3.22
CA TYR A 47 11.55 15.62 -3.77
C TYR A 47 10.86 16.75 -4.54
N GLY A 48 9.60 17.06 -4.22
CA GLY A 48 8.87 18.10 -4.93
C GLY A 48 8.57 17.78 -6.38
N SER A 49 8.67 16.52 -6.78
CA SER A 49 8.33 16.09 -8.13
C SER A 49 6.81 16.12 -8.33
N GLY A 50 6.35 15.99 -9.56
CA GLY A 50 4.92 15.88 -9.83
C GLY A 50 4.34 14.53 -9.45
N LYS A 51 5.15 13.63 -8.93
CA LYS A 51 4.73 12.28 -8.54
C LYS A 51 4.22 12.25 -7.11
N ILE A 52 3.38 11.24 -6.83
CA ILE A 52 2.81 11.03 -5.50
C ILE A 52 3.20 9.63 -5.04
N THR A 53 3.71 9.54 -3.81
CA THR A 53 4.00 8.25 -3.19
C THR A 53 2.92 7.95 -2.16
N ILE A 54 2.33 6.77 -2.28
CA ILE A 54 1.26 6.32 -1.39
C ILE A 54 1.79 5.16 -0.55
N VAL A 55 1.60 5.27 0.75
CA VAL A 55 1.98 4.23 1.71
C VAL A 55 0.70 3.68 2.33
N ALA A 56 0.54 2.38 2.30
CA ALA A 56 -0.65 1.74 2.84
C ALA A 56 -0.26 0.49 3.63
N LYS A 57 -1.19 0.03 4.45
CA LYS A 57 -1.03 -1.20 5.22
C LYS A 57 -2.34 -1.96 5.23
N ARG A 58 -2.26 -3.23 5.50
CA ARG A 58 -3.44 -4.05 5.79
C ARG A 58 -3.04 -5.19 6.71
N PRO A 59 -4.00 -5.75 7.48
CA PRO A 59 -3.69 -6.88 8.35
C PRO A 59 -3.17 -8.05 7.54
N LEU A 60 -2.11 -8.68 8.05
CA LEU A 60 -1.56 -9.86 7.42
C LEU A 60 -2.42 -11.05 7.80
N THR A 61 -3.09 -11.65 6.83
CA THR A 61 -3.91 -12.83 7.06
C THR A 61 -3.03 -14.05 7.21
N GLU A 62 -3.58 -15.10 7.82
CA GLU A 62 -2.86 -16.36 7.94
C GLU A 62 -2.49 -16.93 6.56
N ARG A 63 -3.40 -16.80 5.62
CA ARG A 63 -3.14 -17.24 4.24
C ARG A 63 -1.98 -16.48 3.62
N ALA A 64 -1.95 -15.17 3.80
CA ALA A 64 -0.88 -14.34 3.27
C ALA A 64 0.45 -14.69 3.92
N ARG A 65 0.46 -14.97 5.23
CA ARG A 65 1.65 -15.41 5.93
C ARG A 65 2.18 -16.73 5.39
N ARG A 66 1.30 -17.68 5.11
CA ARG A 66 1.72 -18.95 4.52
C ARG A 66 2.37 -18.74 3.17
N MET A 67 1.80 -17.89 2.35
CA MET A 67 2.35 -17.64 1.02
C MET A 67 3.70 -16.96 1.09
N ARG A 68 3.91 -16.09 2.09
CA ARG A 68 5.19 -15.44 2.27
C ARG A 68 6.28 -16.38 2.78
N SER A 69 5.89 -17.41 3.51
CA SER A 69 6.86 -18.36 4.06
C SER A 69 7.21 -19.47 3.09
N LEU A 70 6.59 -19.52 1.91
CA LEU A 70 6.94 -20.49 0.89
C LEU A 70 8.30 -20.13 0.30
N PRO A 71 9.15 -21.13 0.05
CA PRO A 71 10.45 -20.86 -0.54
C PRO A 71 10.30 -20.29 -1.95
N SER A 72 11.15 -19.31 -2.24
CA SER A 72 11.24 -18.77 -3.60
C SER A 72 11.95 -19.79 -4.48
N THR A 73 11.36 -20.13 -5.56
CA THR A 73 11.99 -21.01 -6.54
C THR A 73 12.43 -20.24 -7.76
#